data_a2ed7dced31e0278cad55bb443c35385
#
_entry.id   a2ed7dced31e0278cad55bb443c35385
#
_cell.length_a   1.000
_cell.length_b   1.000
_cell.length_c   1.000
_cell.angle_alpha   90.00
_cell.angle_beta   90.00
_cell.angle_gamma   90.00
#
_symmetry.space_group_name_H-M   'P 1'
#
loop_
_entity.id
_entity.type
_entity.pdbx_description
1 polymer ?
#
loop_
_entity_poly.entity_id
_entity_poly.type
_entity_poly.pdbx_seq_one_letter_code
_entity_poly.pdbx_strand_id
1 'polypeptide(L)'
;MAAASEDRAWVREAIRLLDADANRSADTHLHVFPLPPEWGIDLYLKDESVHPTGSLKHRLARSLILYGLVNGRIGPATGLVEASSGSTAVSEAYFARMLGLRFTAVVPRNTSPEKIAMIEFYGGGCHLVDKASEMYGAAARLADDSDGYYLDQFTLAERATDWRGNNNIAESVFSQLALERYPIPAWIVVGAGTGGTSATFGRYVRYRRHRTRIAVVDPEGSAFYGGWKTESPDSRPGRPSRIEGIGRPRVEPSFVPEVIDEMLQIPDAGSLAAIRLLRSRTRHWAAVPPAPISTARSSSSRE
;
A
#
# COMPACT_ATOMS: atom_id res chain seq x y z
N MET A 1 6.94 -36.76 -9.09
CA MET A 1 5.47 -36.67 -9.04
C MET A 1 4.92 -36.51 -7.61
N ALA A 2 5.44 -37.16 -6.58
CA ALA A 2 4.99 -36.99 -5.19
C ALA A 2 5.23 -35.56 -4.66
N ALA A 3 6.44 -35.02 -4.81
CA ALA A 3 6.78 -33.66 -4.37
C ALA A 3 5.88 -32.57 -5.00
N ALA A 4 5.61 -32.64 -6.31
CA ALA A 4 4.71 -31.70 -6.98
C ALA A 4 3.25 -31.83 -6.49
N SER A 5 2.84 -32.98 -5.95
CA SER A 5 1.53 -33.18 -5.32
C SER A 5 1.47 -32.57 -3.92
N GLU A 6 2.57 -32.70 -3.16
CA GLU A 6 2.70 -32.12 -1.81
C GLU A 6 2.76 -30.59 -1.87
N ASP A 7 3.51 -30.01 -2.82
CA ASP A 7 3.55 -28.58 -3.06
C ASP A 7 2.17 -28.00 -3.39
N ARG A 8 1.39 -28.69 -4.23
CA ARG A 8 0.02 -28.29 -4.54
C ARG A 8 -0.92 -28.40 -3.35
N ALA A 9 -0.72 -29.36 -2.47
CA ALA A 9 -1.51 -29.50 -1.26
C ALA A 9 -1.21 -28.34 -0.30
N TRP A 10 0.05 -28.00 -0.14
CA TRP A 10 0.46 -26.86 0.67
C TRP A 10 -0.06 -25.53 0.11
N VAL A 11 0.04 -25.29 -1.21
CA VAL A 11 -0.50 -24.07 -1.85
C VAL A 11 -2.01 -23.94 -1.62
N ARG A 12 -2.77 -25.03 -1.73
CA ARG A 12 -4.22 -25.02 -1.43
C ARG A 12 -4.49 -24.61 0.02
N GLU A 13 -3.70 -25.13 0.96
CA GLU A 13 -3.86 -24.79 2.37
C GLU A 13 -3.43 -23.34 2.64
N ALA A 14 -2.35 -22.86 2.02
CA ALA A 14 -1.92 -21.47 2.11
C ALA A 14 -3.02 -20.49 1.62
N ILE A 15 -3.62 -20.76 0.47
CA ILE A 15 -4.73 -19.95 -0.06
C ILE A 15 -5.92 -20.01 0.90
N ARG A 16 -6.29 -21.19 1.40
CA ARG A 16 -7.38 -21.33 2.39
C ARG A 16 -7.14 -20.50 3.65
N LEU A 17 -5.90 -20.45 4.15
CA LEU A 17 -5.53 -19.64 5.31
C LEU A 17 -5.67 -18.14 5.03
N LEU A 18 -5.21 -17.66 3.87
CA LEU A 18 -5.36 -16.27 3.44
C LEU A 18 -6.83 -15.86 3.30
N ASP A 19 -7.67 -16.73 2.70
CA ASP A 19 -9.09 -16.49 2.53
C ASP A 19 -9.84 -16.52 3.88
N ALA A 20 -9.49 -17.48 4.75
CA ALA A 20 -10.06 -17.56 6.08
C ALA A 20 -9.71 -16.34 6.94
N ASP A 21 -8.49 -15.81 6.82
CA ASP A 21 -8.08 -14.58 7.51
C ASP A 21 -8.92 -13.38 7.03
N ALA A 22 -9.03 -13.20 5.74
CA ALA A 22 -9.84 -12.14 5.14
C ALA A 22 -11.33 -12.25 5.53
N ASN A 23 -11.86 -13.48 5.62
CA ASN A 23 -13.27 -13.73 5.94
C ASN A 23 -13.60 -13.63 7.44
N ARG A 24 -12.61 -13.73 8.33
CA ARG A 24 -12.81 -13.56 9.78
C ARG A 24 -13.04 -12.12 10.19
N SER A 25 -12.58 -11.18 9.39
CA SER A 25 -12.78 -9.75 9.63
C SER A 25 -14.05 -9.30 8.92
N ALA A 26 -14.92 -8.56 9.61
CA ALA A 26 -15.85 -7.67 8.90
C ALA A 26 -15.00 -6.71 8.05
N ASP A 27 -15.57 -6.17 6.99
CA ASP A 27 -14.86 -5.20 6.15
C ASP A 27 -14.40 -3.97 6.96
N THR A 28 -13.43 -3.24 6.44
CA THR A 28 -12.97 -1.96 7.01
C THR A 28 -14.09 -0.92 6.97
N HIS A 29 -14.03 0.04 7.89
CA HIS A 29 -15.14 0.99 8.04
C HIS A 29 -15.18 2.05 6.93
N LEU A 30 -16.39 2.48 6.59
CA LEU A 30 -16.66 3.65 5.77
C LEU A 30 -17.34 4.71 6.65
N HIS A 31 -16.63 5.80 6.95
CA HIS A 31 -17.12 6.83 7.85
C HIS A 31 -17.65 8.03 7.09
N VAL A 32 -18.82 8.54 7.48
CA VAL A 32 -19.33 9.83 7.02
C VAL A 32 -18.48 10.93 7.64
N PHE A 33 -17.91 11.80 6.81
CA PHE A 33 -17.19 12.99 7.29
C PHE A 33 -18.13 14.20 7.21
N PRO A 34 -18.39 14.91 8.33
CA PRO A 34 -19.32 16.01 8.35
C PRO A 34 -18.77 17.22 7.59
N LEU A 35 -19.43 17.56 6.49
CA LEU A 35 -19.23 18.81 5.76
C LEU A 35 -20.38 19.78 6.02
N PRO A 36 -20.20 21.10 5.79
CA PRO A 36 -21.28 22.06 5.82
C PRO A 36 -22.40 21.67 4.86
N PRO A 37 -23.68 21.57 5.32
CA PRO A 37 -24.78 21.12 4.48
C PRO A 37 -24.98 21.95 3.21
N GLU A 38 -24.65 23.22 3.25
CA GLU A 38 -24.74 24.15 2.12
C GLU A 38 -23.80 23.80 0.95
N TRP A 39 -22.79 22.95 1.18
CA TRP A 39 -21.94 22.47 0.10
C TRP A 39 -22.62 21.40 -0.78
N GLY A 40 -23.67 20.75 -0.26
CA GLY A 40 -24.40 19.72 -1.01
C GLY A 40 -23.54 18.50 -1.36
N ILE A 41 -22.51 18.21 -0.58
CA ILE A 41 -21.54 17.12 -0.80
C ILE A 41 -21.61 16.16 0.37
N ASP A 42 -21.77 14.86 0.07
CA ASP A 42 -21.59 13.77 1.02
C ASP A 42 -20.15 13.26 0.88
N LEU A 43 -19.36 13.36 1.96
CA LEU A 43 -17.97 12.89 2.00
C LEU A 43 -17.84 11.67 2.90
N TYR A 44 -17.23 10.63 2.36
CA TYR A 44 -16.94 9.39 3.06
C TYR A 44 -15.45 9.15 3.14
N LEU A 45 -14.99 8.59 4.26
CA LEU A 45 -13.61 8.22 4.49
C LEU A 45 -13.51 6.71 4.73
N LYS A 46 -12.78 6.02 3.88
CA LYS A 46 -12.50 4.58 4.02
C LYS A 46 -11.33 4.39 4.98
N ASP A 47 -11.61 3.79 6.14
CA ASP A 47 -10.62 3.57 7.20
C ASP A 47 -9.93 2.21 7.06
N GLU A 48 -8.80 2.19 6.43
CA GLU A 48 -7.97 1.00 6.28
C GLU A 48 -7.00 0.75 7.45
N SER A 49 -7.02 1.60 8.49
CA SER A 49 -6.18 1.43 9.68
C SER A 49 -6.64 0.30 10.61
N VAL A 50 -7.87 -0.16 10.44
CA VAL A 50 -8.47 -1.23 11.26
C VAL A 50 -8.00 -2.65 10.87
N HIS A 51 -7.23 -2.78 9.80
CA HIS A 51 -6.60 -4.06 9.48
C HIS A 51 -5.67 -4.55 10.59
N PRO A 52 -5.45 -5.87 10.76
CA PRO A 52 -4.53 -6.42 11.76
C PRO A 52 -3.14 -5.78 11.77
N THR A 53 -2.65 -5.34 10.62
CA THR A 53 -1.35 -4.68 10.47
C THR A 53 -1.43 -3.15 10.39
N GLY A 54 -2.60 -2.59 10.68
CA GLY A 54 -2.80 -1.15 10.87
C GLY A 54 -2.81 -0.31 9.60
N SER A 55 -2.93 -0.89 8.40
CA SER A 55 -2.90 -0.09 7.17
C SER A 55 -3.50 -0.79 5.93
N LEU A 56 -3.81 0.00 4.91
CA LEU A 56 -4.17 -0.44 3.55
C LEU A 56 -3.19 -1.48 2.95
N LYS A 57 -1.93 -1.46 3.37
CA LYS A 57 -0.92 -2.39 2.86
C LYS A 57 -1.20 -3.85 3.18
N HIS A 58 -2.06 -4.10 4.16
CA HIS A 58 -2.57 -5.44 4.47
C HIS A 58 -3.23 -6.09 3.24
N ARG A 59 -4.08 -5.35 2.52
CA ARG A 59 -4.70 -5.83 1.27
C ARG A 59 -3.66 -6.09 0.19
N LEU A 60 -2.69 -5.19 0.05
CA LEU A 60 -1.64 -5.34 -0.95
C LEU A 60 -0.75 -6.55 -0.68
N ALA A 61 -0.29 -6.72 0.56
CA ALA A 61 0.56 -7.84 0.97
C ALA A 61 -0.14 -9.19 0.72
N ARG A 62 -1.43 -9.31 1.10
CA ARG A 62 -2.24 -10.49 0.79
C ARG A 62 -2.27 -10.75 -0.72
N SER A 63 -2.50 -9.70 -1.53
CA SER A 63 -2.60 -9.84 -2.98
C SER A 63 -1.27 -10.25 -3.61
N LEU A 64 -0.14 -9.69 -3.18
CA LEU A 64 1.19 -10.03 -3.69
C LEU A 64 1.56 -11.49 -3.39
N ILE A 65 1.31 -11.94 -2.16
CA ILE A 65 1.56 -13.33 -1.76
C ILE A 65 0.64 -14.29 -2.52
N LEU A 66 -0.65 -13.97 -2.61
CA LEU A 66 -1.60 -14.78 -3.38
C LEU A 66 -1.18 -14.87 -4.86
N TYR A 67 -0.74 -13.75 -5.44
CA TYR A 67 -0.22 -13.70 -6.81
C TYR A 67 1.00 -14.63 -6.98
N GLY A 68 1.95 -14.61 -6.05
CA GLY A 68 3.10 -15.52 -6.07
C GLY A 68 2.70 -16.99 -5.93
N LEU A 69 1.74 -17.31 -5.05
CA LEU A 69 1.22 -18.67 -4.85
C LEU A 69 0.56 -19.23 -6.11
N VAL A 70 -0.38 -18.48 -6.71
CA VAL A 70 -1.14 -18.97 -7.88
C VAL A 70 -0.31 -19.05 -9.15
N ASN A 71 0.79 -18.29 -9.22
CA ASN A 71 1.75 -18.34 -10.31
C ASN A 71 2.87 -19.37 -10.08
N GLY A 72 2.82 -20.15 -8.99
CA GLY A 72 3.80 -21.18 -8.68
C GLY A 72 5.19 -20.64 -8.31
N ARG A 73 5.28 -19.39 -7.83
CA ARG A 73 6.53 -18.75 -7.41
C ARG A 73 6.79 -18.92 -5.93
N ILE A 74 5.77 -19.22 -5.14
CA ILE A 74 5.87 -19.40 -3.69
C ILE A 74 5.44 -20.84 -3.38
N GLY A 75 6.34 -21.55 -2.73
CA GLY A 75 6.17 -22.90 -2.21
C GLY A 75 6.51 -22.98 -0.72
N PRO A 76 6.46 -24.16 -0.10
CA PRO A 76 6.58 -24.34 1.36
C PRO A 76 7.96 -23.96 1.94
N ALA A 77 9.00 -23.90 1.11
CA ALA A 77 10.36 -23.53 1.53
C ALA A 77 10.80 -22.14 1.05
N THR A 78 9.95 -21.46 0.28
CA THR A 78 10.31 -20.17 -0.33
C THR A 78 10.52 -19.08 0.72
N GLY A 79 11.69 -18.45 0.73
CA GLY A 79 11.92 -17.22 1.48
C GLY A 79 11.31 -16.02 0.75
N LEU A 80 10.55 -15.19 1.44
CA LEU A 80 9.98 -13.98 0.87
C LEU A 80 10.88 -12.77 1.15
N VAL A 81 11.04 -11.90 0.16
CA VAL A 81 11.86 -10.68 0.26
C VAL A 81 11.06 -9.48 -0.23
N GLU A 82 11.19 -8.33 0.45
CA GLU A 82 10.61 -7.06 0.01
C GLU A 82 11.53 -5.87 0.29
N ALA A 83 11.56 -4.91 -0.61
CA ALA A 83 12.26 -3.63 -0.46
C ALA A 83 11.34 -2.61 0.22
N SER A 84 11.16 -2.71 1.53
CA SER A 84 10.28 -1.81 2.29
C SER A 84 10.68 -1.74 3.76
N SER A 85 10.70 -0.52 4.31
CA SER A 85 10.83 -0.27 5.76
C SER A 85 9.52 0.16 6.41
N GLY A 86 8.41 0.14 5.68
CA GLY A 86 7.11 0.64 6.12
C GLY A 86 6.05 -0.44 6.26
N SER A 87 4.79 0.00 6.22
CA SER A 87 3.61 -0.85 6.46
C SER A 87 3.50 -2.05 5.52
N THR A 88 4.11 -2.01 4.33
CA THR A 88 4.13 -3.16 3.42
C THR A 88 4.93 -4.31 4.04
N ALA A 89 6.16 -4.05 4.47
CA ALA A 89 7.00 -5.08 5.09
C ALA A 89 6.35 -5.67 6.35
N VAL A 90 5.70 -4.82 7.17
CA VAL A 90 4.94 -5.28 8.35
C VAL A 90 3.81 -6.23 7.95
N SER A 91 3.06 -5.88 6.90
CA SER A 91 1.94 -6.70 6.43
C SER A 91 2.39 -8.00 5.78
N GLU A 92 3.50 -7.97 5.05
CA GLU A 92 4.08 -9.14 4.42
C GLU A 92 4.68 -10.10 5.47
N ALA A 93 5.35 -9.57 6.51
CA ALA A 93 5.82 -10.37 7.64
C ALA A 93 4.65 -11.09 8.36
N TYR A 94 3.51 -10.39 8.55
CA TYR A 94 2.30 -10.97 9.12
C TYR A 94 1.82 -12.20 8.32
N PHE A 95 1.67 -12.07 7.00
CA PHE A 95 1.22 -13.18 6.17
C PHE A 95 2.27 -14.28 6.01
N ALA A 96 3.55 -13.92 5.90
CA ALA A 96 4.64 -14.90 5.87
C ALA A 96 4.64 -15.77 7.12
N ARG A 97 4.51 -15.17 8.31
CA ARG A 97 4.37 -15.90 9.57
C ARG A 97 3.15 -16.82 9.58
N MET A 98 2.00 -16.36 9.09
CA MET A 98 0.78 -17.15 9.01
C MET A 98 0.98 -18.41 8.15
N LEU A 99 1.77 -18.31 7.09
CA LEU A 99 2.05 -19.40 6.15
C LEU A 99 3.27 -20.25 6.55
N GLY A 100 3.95 -19.91 7.65
CA GLY A 100 5.18 -20.58 8.08
C GLY A 100 6.39 -20.31 7.18
N LEU A 101 6.38 -19.20 6.43
CA LEU A 101 7.45 -18.79 5.52
C LEU A 101 8.41 -17.80 6.21
N ARG A 102 9.67 -17.80 5.78
CA ARG A 102 10.64 -16.77 6.16
C ARG A 102 10.35 -15.50 5.38
N PHE A 103 10.50 -14.35 6.03
CA PHE A 103 10.38 -13.04 5.40
C PHE A 103 11.57 -12.16 5.77
N THR A 104 12.14 -11.48 4.78
CA THR A 104 13.23 -10.52 4.96
C THR A 104 12.89 -9.20 4.28
N ALA A 105 12.79 -8.14 5.07
CA ALA A 105 12.67 -6.77 4.58
C ALA A 105 14.07 -6.19 4.31
N VAL A 106 14.29 -5.67 3.11
CA VAL A 106 15.49 -4.89 2.80
C VAL A 106 15.21 -3.43 3.13
N VAL A 107 15.98 -2.89 4.08
CA VAL A 107 15.73 -1.57 4.65
C VAL A 107 17.02 -0.73 4.74
N PRO A 108 16.95 0.60 4.64
CA PRO A 108 18.10 1.46 4.87
C PRO A 108 18.58 1.34 6.32
N ARG A 109 19.89 1.40 6.55
CA ARG A 109 20.53 1.33 7.87
C ARG A 109 20.01 2.40 8.85
N ASN A 110 19.56 3.53 8.35
CA ASN A 110 18.98 4.61 9.14
C ASN A 110 17.47 4.47 9.40
N THR A 111 16.89 3.30 9.11
CA THR A 111 15.50 2.98 9.46
C THR A 111 15.34 3.00 10.97
N SER A 112 14.27 3.63 11.45
CA SER A 112 14.07 3.78 12.89
C SER A 112 13.88 2.40 13.57
N PRO A 113 14.38 2.24 14.82
CA PRO A 113 14.24 0.99 15.58
C PRO A 113 12.80 0.52 15.72
N GLU A 114 11.85 1.46 15.84
CA GLU A 114 10.42 1.14 15.96
C GLU A 114 9.87 0.44 14.71
N LYS A 115 10.33 0.86 13.52
CA LYS A 115 9.94 0.22 12.25
C LYS A 115 10.50 -1.19 12.13
N ILE A 116 11.77 -1.36 12.51
CA ILE A 116 12.42 -2.68 12.55
C ILE A 116 11.67 -3.58 13.55
N ALA A 117 11.42 -3.10 14.76
CA ALA A 117 10.71 -3.84 15.79
C ALA A 117 9.30 -4.28 15.36
N MET A 118 8.59 -3.47 14.56
CA MET A 118 7.29 -3.85 14.01
C MET A 118 7.37 -5.00 13.00
N ILE A 119 8.41 -5.03 12.17
CA ILE A 119 8.65 -6.14 11.23
C ILE A 119 9.00 -7.41 12.01
N GLU A 120 9.89 -7.30 12.99
CA GLU A 120 10.33 -8.40 13.85
C GLU A 120 9.21 -8.95 14.73
N PHE A 121 8.28 -8.09 15.21
CA PHE A 121 7.10 -8.50 15.97
C PHE A 121 6.25 -9.53 15.21
N TYR A 122 6.15 -9.38 13.90
CA TYR A 122 5.49 -10.36 13.03
C TYR A 122 6.42 -11.48 12.53
N GLY A 123 7.65 -11.57 13.05
CA GLY A 123 8.59 -12.65 12.74
C GLY A 123 9.39 -12.43 11.46
N GLY A 124 9.36 -11.24 10.87
CA GLY A 124 10.24 -10.86 9.78
C GLY A 124 11.66 -10.53 10.23
N GLY A 125 12.65 -10.71 9.35
CA GLY A 125 14.01 -10.21 9.51
C GLY A 125 14.25 -8.94 8.70
N CYS A 126 15.34 -8.22 9.00
CA CYS A 126 15.75 -7.04 8.25
C CYS A 126 17.16 -7.21 7.69
N HIS A 127 17.33 -6.96 6.39
CA HIS A 127 18.62 -6.83 5.72
C HIS A 127 18.92 -5.35 5.51
N LEU A 128 20.03 -4.87 6.09
CA LEU A 128 20.36 -3.44 6.10
C LEU A 128 21.22 -3.06 4.90
N VAL A 129 20.82 -2.01 4.17
CA VAL A 129 21.61 -1.38 3.11
C VAL A 129 22.02 0.04 3.50
N ASP A 130 23.10 0.54 2.92
CA ASP A 130 23.64 1.86 3.32
C ASP A 130 22.78 3.00 2.74
N LYS A 131 22.25 2.83 1.54
CA LYS A 131 21.44 3.85 0.84
C LYS A 131 20.08 3.30 0.44
N ALA A 132 19.06 4.13 0.59
CA ALA A 132 17.70 3.79 0.17
C ALA A 132 17.59 3.43 -1.33
N SER A 133 18.46 4.00 -2.18
CA SER A 133 18.51 3.69 -3.61
C SER A 133 18.98 2.26 -3.93
N GLU A 134 19.63 1.59 -2.97
CA GLU A 134 20.18 0.23 -3.13
C GLU A 134 19.12 -0.85 -2.82
N MET A 135 18.02 -0.49 -2.15
CA MET A 135 17.04 -1.43 -1.62
C MET A 135 16.49 -2.40 -2.67
N TYR A 136 16.08 -1.87 -3.83
CA TYR A 136 15.48 -2.71 -4.89
C TYR A 136 16.45 -3.75 -5.43
N GLY A 137 17.67 -3.29 -5.77
CA GLY A 137 18.72 -4.18 -6.28
C GLY A 137 19.18 -5.19 -5.24
N ALA A 138 19.26 -4.80 -3.96
CA ALA A 138 19.60 -5.70 -2.88
C ALA A 138 18.50 -6.74 -2.62
N ALA A 139 17.23 -6.34 -2.69
CA ALA A 139 16.09 -7.26 -2.52
C ALA A 139 16.05 -8.30 -3.65
N ALA A 140 16.25 -7.88 -4.89
CA ALA A 140 16.31 -8.79 -6.03
C ALA A 140 17.45 -9.80 -5.88
N ARG A 141 18.68 -9.34 -5.60
CA ARG A 141 19.82 -10.23 -5.37
C ARG A 141 19.62 -11.18 -4.20
N LEU A 142 19.10 -10.68 -3.08
CA LEU A 142 18.87 -11.52 -1.91
C LEU A 142 17.85 -12.63 -2.20
N ALA A 143 16.82 -12.35 -2.99
CA ALA A 143 15.87 -13.35 -3.43
C ALA A 143 16.53 -14.38 -4.35
N ASP A 144 17.30 -13.94 -5.36
CA ASP A 144 18.00 -14.82 -6.30
C ASP A 144 19.02 -15.73 -5.58
N ASP A 145 19.83 -15.16 -4.69
CA ASP A 145 20.89 -15.88 -3.95
C ASP A 145 20.33 -16.92 -2.97
N SER A 146 19.09 -16.73 -2.49
CA SER A 146 18.46 -17.61 -1.50
C SER A 146 17.41 -18.55 -2.10
N ASP A 147 17.26 -18.62 -3.42
CA ASP A 147 16.14 -19.28 -4.11
C ASP A 147 14.77 -18.83 -3.53
N GLY A 148 14.68 -17.55 -3.24
CA GLY A 148 13.52 -16.89 -2.65
C GLY A 148 12.65 -16.21 -3.69
N TYR A 149 11.64 -15.47 -3.22
CA TYR A 149 10.75 -14.69 -4.06
C TYR A 149 10.70 -13.23 -3.61
N TYR A 150 11.09 -12.32 -4.51
CA TYR A 150 10.95 -10.89 -4.32
C TYR A 150 9.50 -10.48 -4.65
N LEU A 151 8.76 -9.98 -3.65
CA LEU A 151 7.34 -9.62 -3.79
C LEU A 151 7.14 -8.40 -4.68
N ASP A 152 8.13 -7.50 -4.74
CA ASP A 152 8.25 -6.36 -5.67
C ASP A 152 6.96 -5.54 -5.80
N GLN A 153 6.53 -4.94 -4.69
CA GLN A 153 5.32 -4.13 -4.63
C GLN A 153 5.27 -3.00 -5.67
N PHE A 154 6.42 -2.46 -6.03
CA PHE A 154 6.52 -1.30 -6.93
C PHE A 154 6.35 -1.66 -8.40
N THR A 155 6.54 -2.92 -8.74
CA THR A 155 6.28 -3.46 -10.07
C THR A 155 4.94 -4.20 -10.14
N LEU A 156 4.57 -4.92 -9.08
CA LEU A 156 3.48 -5.88 -9.14
C LEU A 156 2.16 -5.40 -8.50
N ALA A 157 2.12 -4.30 -7.74
CA ALA A 157 0.93 -3.89 -7.00
C ALA A 157 -0.31 -3.73 -7.89
N GLU A 158 -0.15 -3.25 -9.12
CA GLU A 158 -1.25 -3.00 -10.06
C GLU A 158 -1.84 -4.30 -10.64
N ARG A 159 -1.04 -5.36 -10.77
CA ARG A 159 -1.45 -6.64 -11.37
C ARG A 159 -1.74 -7.72 -10.36
N ALA A 160 -1.15 -7.66 -9.18
CA ALA A 160 -1.39 -8.62 -8.12
C ALA A 160 -2.80 -8.49 -7.51
N THR A 161 -3.35 -7.27 -7.47
CA THR A 161 -4.69 -7.04 -6.95
C THR A 161 -5.74 -7.45 -7.98
N ASP A 162 -6.61 -8.40 -7.59
CA ASP A 162 -7.78 -8.74 -8.40
C ASP A 162 -8.84 -7.65 -8.24
N TRP A 163 -8.82 -6.70 -9.18
CA TRP A 163 -9.74 -5.56 -9.18
C TRP A 163 -11.19 -5.94 -9.55
N ARG A 164 -11.46 -7.18 -9.99
CA ARG A 164 -12.81 -7.67 -10.32
C ARG A 164 -13.58 -8.18 -9.11
N GLY A 165 -12.88 -8.66 -8.09
CA GLY A 165 -13.47 -9.31 -6.93
C GLY A 165 -12.44 -9.54 -5.83
N ASN A 166 -12.62 -10.60 -5.04
CA ASN A 166 -11.70 -11.03 -4.00
C ASN A 166 -11.52 -10.01 -2.86
N ASN A 167 -12.63 -9.34 -2.51
CA ASN A 167 -12.65 -8.34 -1.43
C ASN A 167 -11.59 -7.24 -1.59
N ASN A 168 -11.40 -6.76 -2.82
CA ASN A 168 -10.55 -5.59 -3.05
C ASN A 168 -11.22 -4.31 -2.50
N ILE A 169 -10.43 -3.24 -2.32
CA ILE A 169 -10.93 -1.99 -1.72
C ILE A 169 -12.04 -1.33 -2.55
N ALA A 170 -12.04 -1.46 -3.87
CA ALA A 170 -13.07 -0.87 -4.71
C ALA A 170 -14.42 -1.58 -4.51
N GLU A 171 -14.43 -2.92 -4.55
CA GLU A 171 -15.62 -3.71 -4.26
C GLU A 171 -16.18 -3.38 -2.88
N SER A 172 -15.32 -3.32 -1.87
CA SER A 172 -15.65 -2.94 -0.50
C SER A 172 -16.37 -1.57 -0.44
N VAL A 173 -15.78 -0.54 -1.04
CA VAL A 173 -16.36 0.82 -1.03
C VAL A 173 -17.70 0.87 -1.73
N PHE A 174 -17.83 0.30 -2.92
CA PHE A 174 -19.10 0.33 -3.66
C PHE A 174 -20.19 -0.50 -2.98
N SER A 175 -19.83 -1.61 -2.33
CA SER A 175 -20.79 -2.41 -1.54
C SER A 175 -21.29 -1.63 -0.32
N GLN A 176 -20.41 -0.92 0.38
CA GLN A 176 -20.79 -0.11 1.54
C GLN A 176 -21.61 1.12 1.16
N LEU A 177 -21.37 1.72 0.00
CA LEU A 177 -22.15 2.85 -0.51
C LEU A 177 -23.51 2.44 -1.06
N ALA A 178 -23.79 1.16 -1.27
CA ALA A 178 -25.00 0.70 -1.98
C ALA A 178 -26.32 1.15 -1.34
N LEU A 179 -26.35 1.41 -0.04
CA LEU A 179 -27.52 1.88 0.70
C LEU A 179 -27.45 3.38 1.05
N GLU A 180 -26.40 4.08 0.63
CA GLU A 180 -26.25 5.51 0.84
C GLU A 180 -27.08 6.32 -0.18
N ARG A 181 -27.31 7.59 0.13
CA ARG A 181 -28.08 8.51 -0.74
C ARG A 181 -27.54 8.55 -2.17
N TYR A 182 -26.21 8.47 -2.33
CA TYR A 182 -25.52 8.42 -3.62
C TYR A 182 -24.69 7.15 -3.71
N PRO A 183 -25.27 6.02 -4.12
CA PRO A 183 -24.60 4.72 -4.14
C PRO A 183 -23.37 4.66 -5.06
N ILE A 184 -23.36 5.50 -6.08
CA ILE A 184 -22.25 5.63 -7.01
C ILE A 184 -21.57 6.98 -6.76
N PRO A 185 -20.37 7.01 -6.17
CA PRO A 185 -19.69 8.25 -5.88
C PRO A 185 -19.30 8.98 -7.17
N ALA A 186 -19.41 10.31 -7.18
CA ALA A 186 -18.94 11.13 -8.30
C ALA A 186 -17.41 11.09 -8.41
N TRP A 187 -16.72 11.07 -7.27
CA TRP A 187 -15.27 11.04 -7.17
C TRP A 187 -14.78 10.04 -6.16
N ILE A 188 -13.64 9.42 -6.47
CA ILE A 188 -12.81 8.68 -5.52
C ILE A 188 -11.45 9.37 -5.48
N VAL A 189 -11.02 9.78 -4.29
CA VAL A 189 -9.75 10.46 -4.06
C VAL A 189 -8.81 9.53 -3.32
N VAL A 190 -7.62 9.28 -3.87
CA VAL A 190 -6.62 8.37 -3.28
C VAL A 190 -5.23 8.99 -3.32
N GLY A 191 -4.37 8.62 -2.38
CA GLY A 191 -2.93 8.89 -2.45
C GLY A 191 -2.20 7.81 -3.23
N ALA A 192 -1.09 8.14 -3.87
CA ALA A 192 -0.26 7.17 -4.59
C ALA A 192 1.06 6.89 -3.86
N GLY A 193 1.23 5.65 -3.39
CA GLY A 193 2.51 5.10 -2.91
C GLY A 193 3.12 4.16 -3.93
N THR A 194 2.40 3.10 -4.32
CA THR A 194 2.76 2.20 -5.43
C THR A 194 1.96 2.50 -6.69
N GLY A 195 0.81 3.15 -6.58
CA GLY A 195 -0.17 3.29 -7.66
C GLY A 195 -1.21 2.16 -7.70
N GLY A 196 -1.05 1.10 -6.92
CA GLY A 196 -1.96 -0.06 -6.95
C GLY A 196 -3.41 0.27 -6.60
N THR A 197 -3.64 1.18 -5.65
CA THR A 197 -5.00 1.59 -5.24
C THR A 197 -5.71 2.37 -6.36
N SER A 198 -5.05 3.35 -6.96
CA SER A 198 -5.61 4.11 -8.10
C SER A 198 -5.88 3.19 -9.30
N ALA A 199 -4.97 2.25 -9.58
CA ALA A 199 -5.17 1.25 -10.63
C ALA A 199 -6.39 0.36 -10.35
N THR A 200 -6.56 -0.10 -9.10
CA THR A 200 -7.69 -0.93 -8.68
C THR A 200 -9.01 -0.19 -8.89
N PHE A 201 -9.16 1.03 -8.35
CA PHE A 201 -10.37 1.82 -8.52
C PHE A 201 -10.62 2.19 -9.99
N GLY A 202 -9.60 2.67 -10.70
CA GLY A 202 -9.74 3.08 -12.08
C GLY A 202 -10.19 1.94 -13.01
N ARG A 203 -9.64 0.74 -12.83
CA ARG A 203 -10.07 -0.47 -13.57
C ARG A 203 -11.46 -0.91 -13.15
N TYR A 204 -11.78 -0.90 -11.85
CA TYR A 204 -13.08 -1.30 -11.34
C TYR A 204 -14.22 -0.41 -11.89
N VAL A 205 -14.08 0.92 -11.83
CA VAL A 205 -15.12 1.85 -12.31
C VAL A 205 -15.34 1.71 -13.82
N ARG A 206 -14.28 1.52 -14.61
CA ARG A 206 -14.39 1.26 -16.06
C ARG A 206 -15.09 -0.06 -16.36
N TYR A 207 -14.71 -1.12 -15.67
CA TYR A 207 -15.32 -2.45 -15.81
C TYR A 207 -16.80 -2.44 -15.44
N ARG A 208 -17.16 -1.79 -14.34
CA ARG A 208 -18.54 -1.62 -13.87
C ARG A 208 -19.31 -0.55 -14.65
N ARG A 209 -18.65 0.17 -15.53
CA ARG A 209 -19.25 1.26 -16.34
C ARG A 209 -19.82 2.40 -15.49
N HIS A 210 -19.24 2.65 -14.32
CA HIS A 210 -19.60 3.77 -13.47
C HIS A 210 -19.03 5.09 -14.04
N ARG A 211 -19.71 6.20 -13.75
CA ARG A 211 -19.27 7.56 -14.13
C ARG A 211 -18.32 8.17 -13.11
N THR A 212 -17.97 7.42 -12.09
CA THR A 212 -17.03 7.83 -11.04
C THR A 212 -15.69 8.24 -11.63
N ARG A 213 -15.17 9.37 -11.23
CA ARG A 213 -13.84 9.87 -11.61
C ARG A 213 -12.83 9.54 -10.51
N ILE A 214 -11.60 9.29 -10.91
CA ILE A 214 -10.48 8.97 -10.00
C ILE A 214 -9.56 10.17 -9.93
N ALA A 215 -9.42 10.75 -8.73
CA ALA A 215 -8.44 11.77 -8.44
C ALA A 215 -7.29 11.19 -7.59
N VAL A 216 -6.05 11.46 -7.99
CA VAL A 216 -4.88 11.07 -7.21
C VAL A 216 -4.26 12.31 -6.58
N VAL A 217 -4.09 12.28 -5.26
CA VAL A 217 -3.32 13.29 -4.53
C VAL A 217 -1.88 12.81 -4.37
N ASP A 218 -0.95 13.67 -4.77
CA ASP A 218 0.47 13.39 -4.76
C ASP A 218 1.21 14.50 -3.99
N PRO A 219 2.12 14.17 -3.05
CA PRO A 219 2.81 15.19 -2.29
C PRO A 219 3.86 15.91 -3.15
N GLU A 220 4.19 17.13 -2.77
CA GLU A 220 5.38 17.79 -3.29
C GLU A 220 6.61 16.88 -3.11
N GLY A 221 7.48 16.86 -4.10
CA GLY A 221 8.65 15.99 -4.05
C GLY A 221 8.39 14.53 -4.45
N SER A 222 7.24 14.27 -5.10
CA SER A 222 6.94 13.00 -5.77
C SER A 222 7.07 13.11 -7.29
N ALA A 223 7.47 12.01 -7.92
CA ALA A 223 7.61 11.91 -9.36
C ALA A 223 6.27 11.67 -10.09
N PHE A 224 5.25 11.18 -9.40
CA PHE A 224 4.01 10.73 -10.06
C PHE A 224 3.25 11.85 -10.75
N TYR A 225 3.05 13.00 -10.08
CA TYR A 225 2.39 14.14 -10.69
C TYR A 225 3.10 14.62 -11.95
N GLY A 226 4.43 14.76 -11.88
CA GLY A 226 5.24 15.14 -13.04
C GLY A 226 5.13 14.12 -14.18
N GLY A 227 5.24 12.82 -13.85
CA GLY A 227 5.13 11.73 -14.81
C GLY A 227 3.76 11.68 -15.50
N TRP A 228 2.68 11.84 -14.74
CA TRP A 228 1.31 11.90 -15.28
C TRP A 228 1.12 13.12 -16.20
N LYS A 229 1.57 14.31 -15.76
CA LYS A 229 1.41 15.56 -16.49
C LYS A 229 2.20 15.60 -17.82
N THR A 230 3.38 14.99 -17.82
CA THR A 230 4.27 14.99 -18.99
C THR A 230 4.23 13.71 -19.80
N GLU A 231 3.41 12.74 -19.38
CA GLU A 231 3.32 11.39 -19.95
C GLU A 231 4.70 10.71 -20.05
N SER A 232 5.56 10.96 -19.03
CA SER A 232 6.94 10.48 -19.03
C SER A 232 7.28 9.68 -17.78
N PRO A 233 7.81 8.46 -17.90
CA PRO A 233 8.30 7.68 -16.78
C PRO A 233 9.61 8.25 -16.19
N ASP A 234 10.26 9.17 -16.89
CA ASP A 234 11.56 9.72 -16.49
C ASP A 234 11.44 10.91 -15.54
N SER A 235 10.22 11.29 -15.16
CA SER A 235 10.00 12.36 -14.20
C SER A 235 10.72 12.06 -12.87
N ARG A 236 11.41 13.08 -12.36
CA ARG A 236 12.09 13.04 -11.07
C ARG A 236 11.81 14.32 -10.30
N PRO A 237 11.48 14.26 -8.99
CA PRO A 237 11.30 15.44 -8.19
C PRO A 237 12.65 16.08 -7.83
N GLY A 238 12.68 17.40 -7.67
CA GLY A 238 13.87 18.11 -7.25
C GLY A 238 14.24 17.91 -5.76
N ARG A 239 13.27 17.45 -4.96
CA ARG A 239 13.45 17.14 -3.52
C ARG A 239 12.56 15.96 -3.14
N PRO A 240 12.92 15.15 -2.11
CA PRO A 240 12.10 14.04 -1.66
C PRO A 240 10.84 14.52 -0.94
N SER A 241 9.75 13.74 -1.03
CA SER A 241 8.56 13.91 -0.20
C SER A 241 8.89 13.62 1.28
N ARG A 242 8.23 14.37 2.19
CA ARG A 242 8.27 14.13 3.63
C ARG A 242 7.03 13.39 4.14
N ILE A 243 6.05 13.15 3.29
CA ILE A 243 4.83 12.43 3.65
C ILE A 243 5.10 10.94 3.52
N GLU A 244 4.96 10.23 4.62
CA GLU A 244 5.17 8.78 4.64
C GLU A 244 4.01 8.03 3.97
N GLY A 245 4.32 6.97 3.25
CA GLY A 245 3.34 6.07 2.63
C GLY A 245 2.85 6.48 1.24
N ILE A 246 3.03 7.74 0.83
CA ILE A 246 2.70 8.25 -0.50
C ILE A 246 3.85 9.06 -1.08
N GLY A 247 3.84 9.21 -2.42
CA GLY A 247 4.90 9.91 -3.14
C GLY A 247 6.16 9.06 -3.34
N ARG A 248 6.76 9.16 -4.52
CA ARG A 248 7.93 8.36 -4.91
C ARG A 248 9.00 9.21 -5.58
N PRO A 249 10.28 8.82 -5.45
CA PRO A 249 11.39 9.50 -6.10
C PRO A 249 11.47 9.25 -7.61
N ARG A 250 10.70 8.29 -8.11
CA ARG A 250 10.56 7.94 -9.54
C ARG A 250 9.14 7.51 -9.83
N VAL A 251 8.75 7.50 -11.08
CA VAL A 251 7.51 6.85 -11.54
C VAL A 251 7.72 5.34 -11.43
N GLU A 252 6.95 4.69 -10.57
CA GLU A 252 7.06 3.26 -10.35
C GLU A 252 6.27 2.48 -11.43
N PRO A 253 6.74 1.27 -11.82
CA PRO A 253 6.07 0.49 -12.88
C PRO A 253 4.62 0.14 -12.61
N SER A 254 4.21 0.03 -11.34
CA SER A 254 2.82 -0.24 -10.95
C SER A 254 1.90 1.00 -10.97
N PHE A 255 2.42 2.17 -11.31
CA PHE A 255 1.62 3.37 -11.51
C PHE A 255 0.99 3.38 -12.91
N VAL A 256 -0.33 3.41 -12.99
CA VAL A 256 -1.10 3.34 -14.24
C VAL A 256 -1.80 4.69 -14.48
N PRO A 257 -1.15 5.64 -15.15
CA PRO A 257 -1.66 6.99 -15.35
C PRO A 257 -2.95 7.03 -16.18
N GLU A 258 -3.16 6.10 -17.09
CA GLU A 258 -4.30 6.04 -18.02
C GLU A 258 -5.65 5.81 -17.34
N VAL A 259 -5.64 5.36 -16.08
CA VAL A 259 -6.87 5.13 -15.32
C VAL A 259 -7.18 6.26 -14.33
N ILE A 260 -6.41 7.33 -14.36
CA ILE A 260 -6.53 8.50 -13.48
C ILE A 260 -7.15 9.64 -14.29
N ASP A 261 -8.23 10.22 -13.77
CA ASP A 261 -8.91 11.35 -14.41
C ASP A 261 -8.31 12.69 -14.02
N GLU A 262 -7.73 12.79 -12.82
CA GLU A 262 -7.10 14.00 -12.31
C GLU A 262 -5.99 13.72 -11.31
N MET A 263 -4.95 14.54 -11.31
CA MET A 263 -3.94 14.54 -10.27
C MET A 263 -3.77 15.91 -9.64
N LEU A 264 -3.66 15.93 -8.32
CA LEU A 264 -3.48 17.13 -7.52
C LEU A 264 -2.17 17.04 -6.74
N GLN A 265 -1.29 18.01 -6.94
CA GLN A 265 -0.08 18.11 -6.13
C GLN A 265 -0.37 18.86 -4.84
N ILE A 266 -0.12 18.22 -3.70
CA ILE A 266 -0.43 18.78 -2.38
C ILE A 266 0.86 19.12 -1.64
N PRO A 267 0.99 20.36 -1.13
CA PRO A 267 2.13 20.72 -0.30
C PRO A 267 2.12 19.96 1.03
N ASP A 268 3.30 19.64 1.57
CA ASP A 268 3.46 18.95 2.85
C ASP A 268 2.69 19.66 3.98
N ALA A 269 2.69 20.99 3.99
CA ALA A 269 1.94 21.77 4.96
C ALA A 269 0.42 21.55 4.88
N GLY A 270 -0.11 21.39 3.66
CA GLY A 270 -1.53 21.07 3.42
C GLY A 270 -1.89 19.71 3.99
N SER A 271 -1.05 18.70 3.80
CA SER A 271 -1.24 17.37 4.38
C SER A 271 -1.28 17.39 5.90
N LEU A 272 -0.35 18.16 6.54
CA LEU A 272 -0.34 18.31 7.99
C LEU A 272 -1.57 19.07 8.53
N ALA A 273 -2.04 20.10 7.81
CA ALA A 273 -3.25 20.83 8.17
C ALA A 273 -4.49 19.93 8.07
N ALA A 274 -4.58 19.10 7.02
CA ALA A 274 -5.68 18.15 6.85
C ALA A 274 -5.72 17.10 7.98
N ILE A 275 -4.57 16.59 8.43
CA ILE A 275 -4.49 15.66 9.56
C ILE A 275 -5.02 16.31 10.85
N ARG A 276 -4.66 17.58 11.11
CA ARG A 276 -5.14 18.32 12.28
C ARG A 276 -6.65 18.55 12.22
N LEU A 277 -7.17 18.93 11.06
CA LEU A 277 -8.60 19.10 10.83
C LEU A 277 -9.35 17.79 11.03
N LEU A 278 -8.86 16.69 10.45
CA LEU A 278 -9.42 15.35 10.61
C LEU A 278 -9.55 15.00 12.09
N ARG A 279 -8.46 15.15 12.85
CA ARG A 279 -8.45 14.88 14.30
C ARG A 279 -9.43 15.76 15.09
N SER A 280 -9.58 17.03 14.72
CA SER A 280 -10.51 17.93 15.40
C SER A 280 -11.99 17.61 15.12
N ARG A 281 -12.29 17.01 13.98
CA ARG A 281 -13.66 16.69 13.54
C ARG A 281 -14.10 15.26 13.86
N THR A 282 -13.14 14.35 14.01
CA THR A 282 -13.38 12.92 14.22
C THR A 282 -12.76 12.46 15.54
N ARG A 283 -13.44 12.69 16.65
CA ARG A 283 -12.95 12.31 18.00
C ARG A 283 -12.61 10.82 18.14
N HIS A 284 -13.21 9.96 17.34
CA HIS A 284 -12.97 8.50 17.36
C HIS A 284 -11.64 8.08 16.70
N TRP A 285 -11.01 8.94 15.89
CA TRP A 285 -9.76 8.64 15.20
C TRP A 285 -8.52 9.21 15.92
N ALA A 286 -8.72 9.77 17.11
CA ALA A 286 -7.63 10.31 17.93
C ALA A 286 -6.67 9.24 18.47
N ALA A 287 -6.99 7.95 18.31
CA ALA A 287 -6.19 6.84 18.81
C ALA A 287 -5.11 6.34 17.82
N VAL A 288 -5.12 6.81 16.56
CA VAL A 288 -4.02 6.50 15.64
C VAL A 288 -2.87 7.44 15.95
N PRO A 289 -1.75 6.96 16.51
CA PRO A 289 -0.58 7.80 16.68
C PRO A 289 -0.13 8.31 15.31
N PRO A 290 0.28 9.60 15.20
CA PRO A 290 0.88 10.06 13.96
C PRO A 290 2.11 9.19 13.70
N ALA A 291 2.28 8.75 12.46
CA ALA A 291 3.60 8.28 12.05
C ALA A 291 4.63 9.33 12.49
N PRO A 292 5.70 8.93 13.20
CA PRO A 292 6.66 9.90 13.71
C PRO A 292 7.20 10.72 12.54
N ILE A 293 6.99 12.04 12.62
CA ILE A 293 7.64 12.98 11.71
C ILE A 293 9.12 12.87 12.05
N SER A 294 9.89 12.23 11.18
CA SER A 294 11.36 12.22 11.28
C SER A 294 11.85 13.67 11.23
N THR A 295 12.04 14.28 12.39
CA THR A 295 12.83 15.50 12.52
C THR A 295 14.29 15.10 12.38
N ALA A 296 14.78 15.00 11.15
CA ALA A 296 16.22 15.01 10.91
C ALA A 296 16.72 16.37 11.43
N ARG A 297 17.30 16.38 12.62
CA ARG A 297 18.09 17.52 13.10
C ARG A 297 19.27 17.67 12.14
N SER A 298 19.27 18.72 11.35
CA SER A 298 20.49 19.19 10.70
C SER A 298 21.45 19.62 11.82
N SER A 299 22.42 18.78 12.13
CA SER A 299 23.58 19.21 12.88
C SER A 299 24.41 20.13 11.97
N SER A 300 24.14 21.41 12.02
CA SER A 300 25.12 22.41 11.59
C SER A 300 26.18 22.48 12.69
N SER A 301 27.26 21.73 12.53
CA SER A 301 28.50 22.04 13.23
C SER A 301 29.03 23.34 12.69
N ARG A 302 28.95 24.40 13.52
CA ARG A 302 29.87 25.54 13.42
C ARG A 302 31.22 25.06 13.94
N GLU A 303 32.21 25.08 13.10
CA GLU A 303 33.53 25.70 13.31
C GLU A 303 34.27 25.68 11.97
#